data_243e4935f77b8cd0ed29a0029e261671
#
_entry.id   243e4935f77b8cd0ed29a0029e261671
#
_cell.length_a   1.000
_cell.length_b   1.000
_cell.length_c   1.000
_cell.angle_alpha   90.00
_cell.angle_beta   90.00
_cell.angle_gamma   90.00
#
_symmetry.space_group_name_H-M   'P 1'
#
loop_
_entity.id
_entity.type
_entity.pdbx_description
1 polymer ?
#
loop_
_entity_poly.entity_id
_entity_poly.type
_entity_poly.pdbx_seq_one_letter_code
_entity_poly.pdbx_strand_id
1 'polypeptide(L)'
;MLKKEAREITGGLSKPSKMPGPAHNLPAAACKTGAKLAQIPGSVCAGCYALKGRYRFNNVQQALQRRLAALEHPQWVEAMVQLIKGQDWFRWHDSGDIQSMKHLENIFEVCKRTSKTRHWMPTREAQFLKQLDPATIPANLIIRMSSHMIDQGPVK
;
A
#
# COMPACT_ATOMS: atom_id res chain seq x y z
N MET A 1 -11.76 7.51 18.63
CA MET A 1 -10.30 7.70 18.42
C MET A 1 -10.06 9.05 17.74
N LEU A 2 -9.13 9.82 18.26
CA LEU A 2 -8.73 11.09 17.65
C LEU A 2 -7.76 10.85 16.48
N LYS A 3 -7.75 11.77 15.51
CA LYS A 3 -6.82 11.67 14.37
C LYS A 3 -5.35 11.66 14.81
N LYS A 4 -5.00 12.39 15.86
CA LYS A 4 -3.66 12.38 16.44
C LYS A 4 -3.25 10.99 16.90
N GLU A 5 -4.13 10.31 17.65
CA GLU A 5 -3.91 8.94 18.10
C GLU A 5 -3.77 7.98 16.92
N ALA A 6 -4.62 8.14 15.90
CA ALA A 6 -4.57 7.32 14.70
C ALA A 6 -3.24 7.46 13.96
N ARG A 7 -2.68 8.66 13.88
CA ARG A 7 -1.36 8.89 13.28
C ARG A 7 -0.24 8.23 14.08
N GLU A 8 -0.33 8.27 15.40
CA GLU A 8 0.65 7.62 16.28
C GLU A 8 0.61 6.10 16.11
N ILE A 9 -0.58 5.52 16.02
CA ILE A 9 -0.78 4.08 15.86
C ILE A 9 -0.28 3.58 14.50
N THR A 10 -0.57 4.31 13.41
CA THR A 10 -0.30 3.86 12.03
C THR A 10 1.02 4.34 11.47
N GLY A 11 1.64 5.35 12.06
CA GLY A 11 2.78 6.07 11.48
C GLY A 11 2.36 7.17 10.51
N GLY A 12 1.05 7.40 10.34
CA GLY A 12 0.52 8.46 9.49
C GLY A 12 0.35 8.09 8.03
N LEU A 13 -0.20 9.02 7.26
CA LEU A 13 -0.39 8.87 5.81
C LEU A 13 0.52 9.82 5.05
N SER A 14 0.81 9.53 3.80
CA SER A 14 1.51 10.44 2.90
C SER A 14 0.51 11.18 2.01
N LYS A 15 0.94 12.33 1.46
CA LYS A 15 0.18 13.11 0.48
C LYS A 15 1.04 13.33 -0.76
N PRO A 16 1.07 12.35 -1.70
CA PRO A 16 1.82 12.51 -2.93
C PRO A 16 1.30 13.69 -3.74
N SER A 17 2.20 14.51 -4.28
CA SER A 17 1.83 15.76 -4.98
C SER A 17 0.99 15.53 -6.24
N LYS A 18 1.09 14.36 -6.84
CA LYS A 18 0.39 14.01 -8.08
C LYS A 18 -0.88 13.17 -7.85
N MET A 19 -1.28 12.97 -6.60
CA MET A 19 -2.45 12.16 -6.25
C MET A 19 -3.60 13.04 -5.79
N PRO A 20 -4.85 12.67 -6.13
CA PRO A 20 -6.03 13.44 -5.69
C PRO A 20 -6.35 13.26 -4.20
N GLY A 21 -5.68 12.38 -3.49
CA GLY A 21 -5.90 12.11 -2.08
C GLY A 21 -4.68 11.54 -1.40
N PRO A 22 -4.79 11.19 -0.12
CA PRO A 22 -3.68 10.63 0.63
C PRO A 22 -3.35 9.20 0.20
N ALA A 23 -2.18 8.72 0.60
CA ALA A 23 -1.73 7.37 0.32
C ALA A 23 -1.07 6.76 1.56
N HIS A 24 -1.07 5.44 1.63
CA HIS A 24 -0.27 4.67 2.57
C HIS A 24 0.95 4.12 1.84
N ASN A 25 2.12 4.19 2.48
CA ASN A 25 3.33 3.67 1.89
C ASN A 25 4.15 2.85 2.90
N LEU A 26 4.96 1.96 2.35
CA LEU A 26 5.84 1.07 3.09
C LEU A 26 7.24 1.12 2.46
N PRO A 27 8.29 0.67 3.18
CA PRO A 27 9.62 0.64 2.57
C PRO A 27 9.65 -0.19 1.29
N ALA A 28 10.25 0.32 0.23
CA ALA A 28 10.42 -0.43 -1.02
C ALA A 28 11.19 -1.73 -0.81
N ALA A 29 12.16 -1.74 0.11
CA ALA A 29 12.91 -2.94 0.49
C ALA A 29 12.04 -4.03 1.12
N ALA A 30 10.85 -3.69 1.65
CA ALA A 30 9.88 -4.65 2.17
C ALA A 30 8.97 -5.24 1.09
N CYS A 31 9.02 -4.72 -0.14
CA CYS A 31 8.26 -5.23 -1.29
C CYS A 31 8.88 -6.56 -1.74
N LYS A 32 8.27 -7.68 -1.36
CA LYS A 32 8.85 -9.02 -1.54
C LYS A 32 9.15 -9.37 -3.00
N THR A 33 8.14 -9.30 -3.86
CA THR A 33 8.30 -9.56 -5.29
C THR A 33 9.10 -8.45 -5.97
N GLY A 34 8.83 -7.18 -5.63
CA GLY A 34 9.53 -6.05 -6.20
C GLY A 34 11.03 -6.04 -5.88
N ALA A 35 11.42 -6.44 -4.67
CA ALA A 35 12.82 -6.52 -4.28
C ALA A 35 13.58 -7.56 -5.10
N LYS A 36 12.94 -8.69 -5.43
CA LYS A 36 13.52 -9.70 -6.32
C LYS A 36 13.63 -9.15 -7.75
N LEU A 37 12.59 -8.51 -8.25
CA LEU A 37 12.57 -7.96 -9.60
C LEU A 37 13.56 -6.80 -9.78
N ALA A 38 13.87 -6.05 -8.74
CA ALA A 38 14.84 -4.96 -8.80
C ALA A 38 16.24 -5.44 -9.21
N GLN A 39 16.55 -6.71 -9.00
CA GLN A 39 17.81 -7.33 -9.38
C GLN A 39 17.79 -7.91 -10.79
N ILE A 40 16.66 -7.89 -11.47
CA ILE A 40 16.49 -8.45 -12.83
C ILE A 40 16.47 -7.31 -13.84
N PRO A 41 17.49 -7.18 -14.72
CA PRO A 41 17.47 -6.17 -15.78
C PRO A 41 16.23 -6.32 -16.68
N GLY A 42 15.62 -5.21 -17.05
CA GLY A 42 14.40 -5.19 -17.87
C GLY A 42 13.11 -5.34 -17.09
N SER A 43 13.13 -5.60 -15.77
CA SER A 43 11.93 -5.58 -14.96
C SER A 43 11.51 -4.14 -14.61
N VAL A 44 10.21 -3.94 -14.32
CA VAL A 44 9.71 -2.61 -13.89
C VAL A 44 10.32 -2.17 -12.56
N CYS A 45 10.75 -3.10 -11.73
CA CYS A 45 11.32 -2.83 -10.41
C CYS A 45 12.83 -2.55 -10.44
N ALA A 46 13.54 -2.85 -11.56
CA ALA A 46 14.97 -2.54 -11.69
C ALA A 46 15.26 -1.04 -11.61
N GLY A 47 14.31 -0.20 -12.10
CA GLY A 47 14.41 1.25 -12.00
C GLY A 47 13.41 1.84 -11.01
N CYS A 48 13.06 1.14 -9.95
CA CYS A 48 12.02 1.56 -9.00
C CYS A 48 12.35 2.93 -8.39
N TYR A 49 11.47 3.91 -8.59
CA TYR A 49 11.64 5.27 -8.06
C TYR A 49 11.68 5.30 -6.52
N ALA A 50 11.04 4.32 -5.86
CA ALA A 50 11.02 4.23 -4.40
C ALA A 50 12.38 3.83 -3.80
N LEU A 51 13.34 3.41 -4.63
CA LEU A 51 14.73 3.12 -4.22
C LEU A 51 15.67 4.30 -4.51
N LYS A 52 15.15 5.42 -5.02
CA LYS A 52 15.94 6.56 -5.49
C LYS A 52 15.36 7.88 -4.97
N GLY A 53 16.13 8.97 -5.07
CA GLY A 53 15.69 10.32 -4.78
C GLY A 53 15.21 10.50 -3.33
N ARG A 54 14.06 11.15 -3.16
CA ARG A 54 13.51 11.49 -1.84
C ARG A 54 13.25 10.28 -0.94
N TYR A 55 12.99 9.11 -1.53
CA TYR A 55 12.76 7.88 -0.77
C TYR A 55 14.01 7.38 -0.05
N ARG A 56 15.19 7.93 -0.36
CA ARG A 56 16.46 7.60 0.31
C ARG A 56 16.79 8.52 1.48
N PHE A 57 16.03 9.60 1.69
CA PHE A 57 16.25 10.52 2.80
C PHE A 57 15.89 9.85 4.13
N ASN A 58 16.69 10.12 5.18
CA ASN A 58 16.52 9.48 6.49
C ASN A 58 15.14 9.68 7.09
N ASN A 59 14.58 10.89 7.02
CA ASN A 59 13.24 11.17 7.56
C ASN A 59 12.16 10.39 6.82
N VAL A 60 12.30 10.22 5.51
CA VAL A 60 11.38 9.40 4.71
C VAL A 60 11.50 7.94 5.09
N GLN A 61 12.71 7.40 5.21
CA GLN A 61 12.94 6.02 5.59
C GLN A 61 12.42 5.71 7.00
N GLN A 62 12.61 6.61 7.95
CA GLN A 62 12.07 6.45 9.31
C GLN A 62 10.55 6.41 9.30
N ALA A 63 9.89 7.26 8.52
CA ALA A 63 8.43 7.25 8.39
C ALA A 63 7.94 5.94 7.79
N LEU A 64 8.61 5.44 6.75
CA LEU A 64 8.27 4.17 6.11
C LEU A 64 8.43 2.99 7.09
N GLN A 65 9.49 2.97 7.88
CA GLN A 65 9.73 1.92 8.88
C GLN A 65 8.67 1.96 9.99
N ARG A 66 8.28 3.14 10.45
CA ARG A 66 7.19 3.27 11.43
C ARG A 66 5.89 2.68 10.91
N ARG A 67 5.56 2.94 9.65
CA ARG A 67 4.34 2.41 9.01
C ARG A 67 4.39 0.90 8.88
N LEU A 68 5.54 0.35 8.54
CA LEU A 68 5.73 -1.10 8.45
C LEU A 68 5.51 -1.78 9.81
N ALA A 69 6.15 -1.27 10.86
CA ALA A 69 6.01 -1.79 12.21
C ALA A 69 4.57 -1.68 12.72
N ALA A 70 3.87 -0.61 12.34
CA ALA A 70 2.50 -0.34 12.77
C ALA A 70 1.47 -1.35 12.22
N LEU A 71 1.78 -2.09 11.16
CA LEU A 71 0.85 -3.08 10.59
C LEU A 71 0.44 -4.16 11.61
N GLU A 72 1.29 -4.43 12.60
CA GLU A 72 1.03 -5.42 13.64
C GLU A 72 0.21 -4.87 14.83
N HIS A 73 -0.06 -3.56 14.85
CA HIS A 73 -0.81 -2.94 15.95
C HIS A 73 -2.27 -3.41 15.95
N PRO A 74 -2.83 -3.83 17.10
CA PRO A 74 -4.21 -4.34 17.17
C PRO A 74 -5.27 -3.34 16.71
N GLN A 75 -5.01 -2.04 16.83
CA GLN A 75 -5.93 -0.97 16.45
C GLN A 75 -5.61 -0.35 15.09
N TRP A 76 -4.76 -0.99 14.28
CA TRP A 76 -4.35 -0.44 13.00
C TRP A 76 -5.55 -0.19 12.07
N VAL A 77 -6.49 -1.14 11.99
CA VAL A 77 -7.70 -0.98 11.14
C VAL A 77 -8.52 0.23 11.58
N GLU A 78 -8.82 0.34 12.87
CA GLU A 78 -9.59 1.46 13.40
C GLU A 78 -8.90 2.80 13.15
N ALA A 79 -7.59 2.84 13.36
CA ALA A 79 -6.79 4.03 13.16
C ALA A 79 -6.76 4.44 11.68
N MET A 80 -6.59 3.49 10.76
CA MET A 80 -6.63 3.76 9.32
C MET A 80 -7.99 4.28 8.88
N VAL A 81 -9.08 3.70 9.39
CA VAL A 81 -10.44 4.19 9.11
C VAL A 81 -10.58 5.64 9.56
N GLN A 82 -10.08 5.98 10.74
CA GLN A 82 -10.16 7.34 11.27
C GLN A 82 -9.41 8.35 10.37
N LEU A 83 -8.29 7.95 9.79
CA LEU A 83 -7.49 8.82 8.92
C LEU A 83 -8.05 8.94 7.50
N ILE A 84 -8.71 7.90 7.00
CA ILE A 84 -9.18 7.81 5.61
C ILE A 84 -10.61 8.35 5.47
N LYS A 85 -11.45 8.16 6.47
CA LYS A 85 -12.85 8.62 6.38
C LYS A 85 -12.94 10.11 6.05
N GLY A 86 -13.84 10.47 5.17
CA GLY A 86 -13.98 11.84 4.69
C GLY A 86 -13.11 12.17 3.48
N GLN A 87 -12.23 11.28 3.06
CA GLN A 87 -11.48 11.44 1.82
C GLN A 87 -12.26 10.82 0.66
N ASP A 88 -12.18 11.42 -0.53
CA ASP A 88 -12.84 10.89 -1.73
C ASP A 88 -12.03 9.75 -2.36
N TRP A 89 -10.70 9.85 -2.31
CA TRP A 89 -9.78 8.94 -2.93
C TRP A 89 -8.67 8.51 -1.97
N PHE A 90 -8.24 7.25 -2.06
CA PHE A 90 -7.13 6.73 -1.28
C PHE A 90 -6.34 5.72 -2.11
N ARG A 91 -5.00 5.81 -2.04
CA ARG A 91 -4.10 4.86 -2.70
C ARG A 91 -3.38 4.02 -1.66
N TRP A 92 -3.42 2.72 -1.86
CA TRP A 92 -2.59 1.79 -1.09
C TRP A 92 -1.26 1.59 -1.82
N HIS A 93 -0.16 1.79 -1.09
CA HIS A 93 1.19 1.47 -1.53
C HIS A 93 1.68 2.30 -2.73
N ASP A 94 1.86 3.60 -2.55
CA ASP A 94 2.64 4.42 -3.48
C ASP A 94 4.12 4.00 -3.46
N SER A 95 4.56 3.33 -2.37
CA SER A 95 5.77 2.49 -2.30
C SER A 95 5.50 1.29 -1.41
N GLY A 96 6.26 0.21 -1.58
CA GLY A 96 6.03 -1.05 -0.89
C GLY A 96 4.89 -1.86 -1.50
N ASP A 97 4.47 -2.92 -0.83
CA ASP A 97 3.39 -3.80 -1.30
C ASP A 97 2.78 -4.60 -0.13
N ILE A 98 1.80 -5.45 -0.43
CA ILE A 98 1.13 -6.31 0.55
C ILE A 98 2.16 -7.21 1.25
N GLN A 99 2.11 -7.25 2.60
CA GLN A 99 3.07 -7.99 3.41
C GLN A 99 2.60 -9.41 3.77
N SER A 100 1.28 -9.63 3.85
CA SER A 100 0.70 -10.91 4.28
C SER A 100 -0.77 -10.97 3.92
N MET A 101 -1.37 -12.15 4.03
CA MET A 101 -2.83 -12.31 3.89
C MET A 101 -3.57 -11.51 4.96
N LYS A 102 -3.07 -11.49 6.18
CA LYS A 102 -3.68 -10.69 7.25
C LYS A 102 -3.65 -9.20 6.94
N HIS A 103 -2.55 -8.70 6.38
CA HIS A 103 -2.44 -7.31 5.93
C HIS A 103 -3.51 -7.00 4.88
N LEU A 104 -3.66 -7.89 3.89
CA LEU A 104 -4.66 -7.73 2.83
C LEU A 104 -6.09 -7.76 3.39
N GLU A 105 -6.39 -8.68 4.31
CA GLU A 105 -7.68 -8.76 4.97
C GLU A 105 -7.98 -7.48 5.76
N ASN A 106 -6.99 -6.94 6.45
CA ASN A 106 -7.13 -5.67 7.19
C ASN A 106 -7.39 -4.50 6.24
N ILE A 107 -6.73 -4.46 5.08
CA ILE A 107 -6.99 -3.46 4.04
C ILE A 107 -8.45 -3.55 3.57
N PHE A 108 -8.97 -4.75 3.35
CA PHE A 108 -10.35 -4.95 2.94
C PHE A 108 -11.33 -4.45 4.01
N GLU A 109 -11.04 -4.69 5.28
CA GLU A 109 -11.86 -4.20 6.38
C GLU A 109 -11.88 -2.66 6.44
N VAL A 110 -10.73 -2.03 6.25
CA VAL A 110 -10.62 -0.56 6.16
C VAL A 110 -11.48 -0.03 5.01
N CYS A 111 -11.42 -0.67 3.85
CA CYS A 111 -12.22 -0.26 2.69
C CYS A 111 -13.72 -0.37 2.97
N LYS A 112 -14.15 -1.47 3.59
CA LYS A 112 -15.57 -1.68 3.95
C LYS A 112 -16.07 -0.61 4.92
N ARG A 113 -15.24 -0.20 5.88
CA ARG A 113 -15.59 0.82 6.88
C ARG A 113 -15.50 2.24 6.36
N THR A 114 -14.92 2.45 5.17
CA THR A 114 -14.82 3.75 4.49
C THR A 114 -15.54 3.70 3.14
N SER A 115 -16.79 3.29 3.16
CA SER A 115 -17.58 2.99 1.94
C SER A 115 -17.73 4.17 0.98
N LYS A 116 -17.58 5.41 1.44
CA LYS A 116 -17.66 6.61 0.60
C LYS A 116 -16.32 7.00 -0.04
N THR A 117 -15.23 6.34 0.36
CA THR A 117 -13.91 6.56 -0.20
C THR A 117 -13.64 5.54 -1.31
N ARG A 118 -13.09 5.99 -2.42
CA ARG A 118 -12.64 5.11 -3.49
C ARG A 118 -11.18 4.75 -3.25
N HIS A 119 -10.89 3.47 -3.18
CA HIS A 119 -9.56 2.92 -2.91
C HIS A 119 -8.97 2.33 -4.18
N TRP A 120 -7.67 2.50 -4.33
CA TRP A 120 -6.89 1.91 -5.42
C TRP A 120 -5.62 1.27 -4.85
N MET A 121 -5.34 0.04 -5.29
CA MET A 121 -4.19 -0.71 -4.82
C MET A 121 -3.48 -1.40 -5.98
N PRO A 122 -2.37 -0.82 -6.50
CA PRO A 122 -1.50 -1.55 -7.41
C PRO A 122 -0.67 -2.54 -6.61
N THR A 123 -0.46 -3.74 -7.15
CA THR A 123 0.33 -4.78 -6.46
C THR A 123 1.04 -5.68 -7.45
N ARG A 124 2.19 -6.22 -7.02
CA ARG A 124 2.93 -7.31 -7.71
C ARG A 124 2.84 -8.62 -6.95
N GLU A 125 2.16 -8.63 -5.79
CA GLU A 125 2.06 -9.79 -4.90
C GLU A 125 0.90 -10.69 -5.31
N ALA A 126 1.01 -11.31 -6.51
CA ALA A 126 -0.01 -12.19 -7.07
C ALA A 126 -0.35 -13.37 -6.15
N GLN A 127 0.62 -13.84 -5.37
CA GLN A 127 0.45 -14.97 -4.46
C GLN A 127 -0.65 -14.76 -3.44
N PHE A 128 -0.87 -13.53 -2.99
CA PHE A 128 -1.95 -13.22 -2.04
C PHE A 128 -3.29 -13.16 -2.75
N LEU A 129 -3.33 -12.60 -3.95
CA LEU A 129 -4.57 -12.47 -4.71
C LEU A 129 -5.11 -13.82 -5.17
N LYS A 130 -4.24 -14.79 -5.46
CA LYS A 130 -4.63 -16.15 -5.85
C LYS A 130 -5.36 -16.90 -4.74
N GLN A 131 -5.16 -16.51 -3.49
CA GLN A 131 -5.80 -17.12 -2.32
C GLN A 131 -7.17 -16.50 -2.01
N LEU A 132 -7.55 -15.42 -2.72
CA LEU A 132 -8.80 -14.72 -2.46
C LEU A 132 -9.96 -15.30 -3.23
N ASP A 133 -11.14 -15.25 -2.59
CA ASP A 133 -12.41 -15.30 -3.31
C ASP A 133 -12.69 -13.88 -3.84
N PRO A 134 -12.83 -13.68 -5.16
CA PRO A 134 -13.13 -12.36 -5.73
C PRO A 134 -14.35 -11.69 -5.14
N ALA A 135 -15.32 -12.46 -4.64
CA ALA A 135 -16.52 -11.94 -4.00
C ALA A 135 -16.22 -11.21 -2.67
N THR A 136 -15.06 -11.44 -2.06
CA THR A 136 -14.68 -10.78 -0.81
C THR A 136 -14.06 -9.40 -1.03
N ILE A 137 -13.70 -9.04 -2.26
CA ILE A 137 -13.11 -7.74 -2.57
C ILE A 137 -14.17 -6.65 -2.38
N PRO A 138 -13.89 -5.62 -1.56
CA PRO A 138 -14.84 -4.53 -1.36
C PRO A 138 -15.17 -3.80 -2.67
N ALA A 139 -16.44 -3.39 -2.83
CA ALA A 139 -16.90 -2.72 -4.04
C ALA A 139 -16.20 -1.39 -4.33
N ASN A 140 -15.68 -0.72 -3.29
CA ASN A 140 -14.97 0.55 -3.41
C ASN A 140 -13.45 0.39 -3.53
N LEU A 141 -12.96 -0.83 -3.73
CA LEU A 141 -11.52 -1.11 -3.92
C LEU A 141 -11.26 -1.64 -5.33
N ILE A 142 -10.34 -0.98 -6.03
CA ILE A 142 -9.83 -1.45 -7.32
C ILE A 142 -8.41 -1.99 -7.09
N ILE A 143 -8.20 -3.27 -7.38
CA ILE A 143 -6.89 -3.91 -7.32
C ILE A 143 -6.35 -4.04 -8.74
N ARG A 144 -5.13 -3.56 -8.95
CA ARG A 144 -4.45 -3.69 -10.25
C ARG A 144 -3.16 -4.45 -10.10
N MET A 145 -3.06 -5.56 -10.86
CA MET A 145 -1.81 -6.30 -10.97
C MET A 145 -0.86 -5.57 -11.91
N SER A 146 0.34 -5.28 -11.43
CA SER A 146 1.40 -4.70 -12.26
C SER A 146 2.18 -5.79 -12.99
N SER A 147 2.64 -5.49 -14.22
CA SER A 147 3.53 -6.38 -14.96
C SER A 147 4.86 -6.56 -14.23
N HIS A 148 5.40 -7.79 -14.27
CA HIS A 148 6.70 -8.10 -13.68
C HIS A 148 7.87 -7.61 -14.57
N MET A 149 7.71 -7.62 -15.90
CA MET A 149 8.71 -7.16 -16.86
C MET A 149 8.16 -6.01 -17.69
N ILE A 150 9.06 -5.10 -18.11
CA ILE A 150 8.67 -3.87 -18.81
C ILE A 150 7.91 -4.16 -20.11
N ASP A 151 8.34 -5.15 -20.89
CA ASP A 151 7.76 -5.49 -22.20
C ASP A 151 6.63 -6.53 -22.14
N GLN A 152 6.20 -6.90 -20.93
CA GLN A 152 5.07 -7.81 -20.76
C GLN A 152 3.78 -7.03 -20.59
N GLY A 153 2.67 -7.56 -21.12
CA GLY A 153 1.35 -7.03 -20.85
C GLY A 153 0.94 -7.17 -19.37
N PRO A 154 -0.25 -6.61 -18.98
CA PRO A 154 -0.74 -6.75 -17.61
C PRO A 154 -0.90 -8.20 -17.20
N VAL A 155 -0.59 -8.49 -15.94
CA VAL A 155 -0.84 -9.81 -15.35
C VAL A 155 -2.34 -9.95 -15.10
N LYS A 156 -2.91 -11.05 -15.58
CA LYS A 156 -4.34 -11.35 -15.44
C LYS A 156 -4.62 -12.22 -14.22
#